data_8093c4d08842715241c31ae932d91ad3
#
_entry.id   8093c4d08842715241c31ae932d91ad3
#
_cell.length_a   1.000
_cell.length_b   1.000
_cell.length_c   1.000
_cell.angle_alpha   90.00
_cell.angle_beta   90.00
_cell.angle_gamma   90.00
#
_symmetry.space_group_name_H-M   'P 1'
#
loop_
_entity.id
_entity.type
_entity.pdbx_description
1 polymer ?
#
loop_
_entity_poly.entity_id
_entity_poly.type
_entity_poly.pdbx_seq_one_letter_code
_entity_poly.pdbx_strand_id
1 'polypeptide(L)' 'MSDKTFIKIHLNGKPQEIKAGMSVTDLLIKWRMKPELVTVEINEEILQKLDYETKVIQDGDHVEFVFYMGGGNEQ' A
#
# COMPACT_ATOMS: atom_id res chain seq x y z
N MET A 1 24.80 0.43 -13.28
CA MET A 1 23.87 0.90 -12.73
C MET A 1 22.63 0.31 -12.92
N SER A 2 21.92 0.14 -12.11
CA SER A 2 20.77 -0.52 -12.38
C SER A 2 19.66 0.32 -12.08
N ASP A 3 18.94 0.60 -13.09
CA ASP A 3 17.75 1.29 -12.91
C ASP A 3 16.71 0.30 -12.68
N LYS A 4 16.17 0.22 -11.51
CA LYS A 4 15.06 -0.66 -11.26
C LYS A 4 13.82 -0.01 -11.78
N THR A 5 13.30 -0.53 -12.86
CA THR A 5 12.02 -0.09 -13.38
C THR A 5 10.88 -0.67 -12.56
N PHE A 6 11.07 -1.88 -12.04
CA PHE A 6 10.07 -2.56 -11.24
C PHE A 6 10.69 -3.05 -9.95
N ILE A 7 9.87 -3.13 -8.93
CA ILE A 7 10.29 -3.66 -7.63
C ILE A 7 9.31 -4.74 -7.22
N LYS A 8 9.74 -5.56 -6.28
CA LYS A 8 8.89 -6.61 -5.74
C LYS A 8 8.52 -6.30 -4.31
N ILE A 9 7.26 -6.43 -4.03
CA ILE A 9 6.74 -6.21 -2.68
C ILE A 9 5.86 -7.39 -2.32
N HIS A 10 5.46 -7.45 -1.06
CA HIS A 10 4.44 -8.38 -0.64
C HIS A 10 3.20 -7.54 -0.31
N LEU A 11 2.09 -7.83 -1.00
CA LEU A 11 0.86 -7.12 -0.76
C LEU A 11 -0.14 -8.09 -0.19
N ASN A 12 -0.52 -7.86 1.06
CA ASN A 12 -1.39 -8.78 1.80
C ASN A 12 -0.86 -10.21 1.72
N GLY A 13 0.45 -10.33 1.89
CA GLY A 13 1.11 -11.63 1.91
C GLY A 13 1.42 -12.24 0.57
N LYS A 14 1.06 -11.57 -0.53
CA LYS A 14 1.32 -12.13 -1.86
C LYS A 14 2.38 -11.32 -2.58
N PRO A 15 3.31 -11.98 -3.26
CA PRO A 15 4.32 -11.24 -4.02
C PRO A 15 3.66 -10.50 -5.17
N GLN A 16 4.05 -9.24 -5.34
CA GLN A 16 3.55 -8.42 -6.43
C GLN A 16 4.70 -7.61 -6.99
N GLU A 17 4.68 -7.42 -8.29
CA GLU A 17 5.66 -6.58 -8.94
C GLU A 17 4.98 -5.26 -9.31
N ILE A 18 5.58 -4.15 -8.92
CA ILE A 18 5.02 -2.84 -9.21
C ILE A 18 6.12 -1.95 -9.77
N LYS A 19 5.72 -0.85 -10.35
CA LYS A 19 6.70 0.11 -10.84
C LYS A 19 7.41 0.77 -9.68
N ALA A 20 8.71 0.96 -9.82
CA ALA A 20 9.47 1.70 -8.84
C ALA A 20 9.00 3.14 -8.81
N GLY A 21 9.05 3.75 -7.64
CA GLY A 21 8.67 5.14 -7.49
C GLY A 21 7.22 5.38 -7.17
N MET A 22 6.43 4.33 -7.02
CA MET A 22 5.03 4.50 -6.68
C MET A 22 4.87 4.89 -5.23
N SER A 23 3.99 5.85 -4.99
CA SER A 23 3.59 6.19 -3.63
C SER A 23 2.50 5.25 -3.16
N VAL A 24 2.17 5.35 -1.87
CA VAL A 24 1.04 4.57 -1.35
C VAL A 24 -0.25 4.95 -2.06
N THR A 25 -0.44 6.25 -2.32
CA THR A 25 -1.62 6.69 -3.07
C THR A 25 -1.66 6.04 -4.45
N ASP A 26 -0.53 6.00 -5.14
CA ASP A 26 -0.47 5.36 -6.45
C ASP A 26 -0.85 3.89 -6.37
N LEU A 27 -0.38 3.22 -5.32
CA LEU A 27 -0.68 1.81 -5.15
C LEU A 27 -2.17 1.60 -4.92
N LEU A 28 -2.78 2.46 -4.10
CA LEU A 28 -4.21 2.35 -3.83
C LEU A 28 -5.01 2.56 -5.12
N ILE A 29 -4.60 3.52 -5.94
CA ILE A 29 -5.28 3.75 -7.21
C ILE A 29 -5.17 2.53 -8.10
N LYS A 30 -3.98 1.94 -8.16
CA LYS A 30 -3.76 0.77 -8.99
C LYS A 30 -4.67 -0.38 -8.60
N TRP A 31 -4.90 -0.56 -7.31
CA TRP A 31 -5.77 -1.63 -6.84
C TRP A 31 -7.20 -1.18 -6.62
N ARG A 32 -7.52 0.06 -7.04
CA ARG A 32 -8.88 0.61 -6.98
C ARG A 32 -9.43 0.64 -5.57
N MET A 33 -8.57 1.01 -4.64
CA MET A 33 -8.95 1.11 -3.24
C MET A 33 -9.17 2.56 -2.89
N LYS A 34 -10.19 2.82 -2.07
CA LYS A 34 -10.45 4.18 -1.60
C LYS A 34 -9.71 4.41 -0.30
N PRO A 35 -8.89 5.45 -0.22
CA PRO A 35 -8.10 5.68 0.98
C PRO A 35 -8.92 5.76 2.26
N GLU A 36 -10.16 6.28 2.15
CA GLU A 36 -10.97 6.44 3.34
C GLU A 36 -11.49 5.11 3.88
N LEU A 37 -11.38 4.04 3.10
CA LEU A 37 -11.90 2.74 3.52
C LEU A 37 -10.81 1.75 3.87
N VAL A 38 -9.57 2.17 3.84
CA VAL A 38 -8.48 1.23 4.04
C VAL A 38 -7.39 1.87 4.88
N THR A 39 -6.86 1.10 5.82
CA THR A 39 -5.66 1.50 6.55
C THR A 39 -4.50 0.75 5.92
N VAL A 40 -3.42 1.45 5.67
CA VAL A 40 -2.25 0.84 5.06
C VAL A 40 -1.18 0.66 6.13
N GLU A 41 -0.63 -0.55 6.18
CA GLU A 41 0.53 -0.83 7.03
C GLU A 41 1.68 -1.16 6.12
N ILE A 42 2.85 -0.64 6.45
CA ILE A 42 4.06 -0.96 5.72
C ILE A 42 5.07 -1.47 6.73
N ASN A 43 5.51 -2.72 6.51
CA ASN A 43 6.46 -3.38 7.40
C ASN A 43 5.97 -3.33 8.84
N GLU A 44 4.65 -3.60 8.99
CA GLU A 44 3.99 -3.71 10.28
C GLU A 44 3.78 -2.38 11.01
N GLU A 45 3.96 -1.28 10.31
CA GLU A 45 3.70 0.02 10.89
C GLU A 45 2.55 0.69 10.17
N ILE A 46 1.61 1.21 10.95
CA ILE A 46 0.46 1.89 10.38
C ILE A 46 0.92 3.23 9.82
N LEU A 47 0.54 3.48 8.57
CA LEU A 47 0.87 4.74 7.93
C LEU A 47 -0.27 5.72 8.10
N GLN A 48 0.05 6.96 8.42
CA GLN A 48 -0.97 8.01 8.54
C GLN A 48 -1.47 8.38 7.15
N LYS A 49 -2.76 8.65 7.06
CA LYS A 49 -3.34 8.95 5.74
C LYS A 49 -2.70 10.17 5.09
N LEU A 50 -2.30 11.13 5.87
CA LEU A 50 -1.70 12.33 5.30
C LEU A 50 -0.34 12.05 4.66
N ASP A 51 0.24 10.90 4.95
CA ASP A 51 1.52 10.53 4.35
C ASP A 51 1.37 9.62 3.14
N TYR A 52 0.15 9.28 2.75
CA TYR A 52 -0.04 8.33 1.65
C TYR A 52 0.51 8.86 0.33
N GLU A 53 0.43 10.16 0.10
CA GLU A 53 0.89 10.71 -1.17
C GLU A 53 2.41 10.80 -1.26
N THR A 54 3.08 10.89 -0.13
CA THR A 54 4.52 11.11 -0.13
C THR A 54 5.33 9.87 0.19
N LYS A 55 4.69 8.85 0.79
CA LYS A 55 5.42 7.64 1.13
C LYS A 55 5.64 6.80 -0.12
N VAL A 56 6.90 6.62 -0.49
CA VAL A 56 7.26 5.83 -1.66
C VAL A 56 7.52 4.40 -1.24
N ILE A 57 6.93 3.46 -1.96
CA ILE A 57 7.07 2.04 -1.69
C ILE A 57 8.46 1.60 -2.13
N GLN A 58 9.12 0.79 -1.31
CA GLN A 58 10.46 0.33 -1.59
C GLN A 58 10.46 -1.15 -1.91
N ASP A 59 11.48 -1.57 -2.65
CA ASP A 59 11.69 -2.97 -2.96
C ASP A 59 11.76 -3.77 -1.67
N GLY A 60 10.99 -4.85 -1.60
CA GLY A 60 10.99 -5.70 -0.42
C GLY A 60 9.99 -5.31 0.65
N ASP A 61 9.29 -4.21 0.46
CA ASP A 61 8.32 -3.79 1.47
C ASP A 61 7.19 -4.79 1.60
N HIS A 62 6.73 -4.95 2.83
CA HIS A 62 5.52 -5.71 3.13
C HIS A 62 4.40 -4.71 3.35
N VAL A 63 3.45 -4.69 2.45
CA VAL A 63 2.35 -3.72 2.48
C VAL A 63 1.07 -4.49 2.77
N GLU A 64 0.28 -3.98 3.72
CA GLU A 64 -1.00 -4.58 4.02
C GLU A 64 -2.10 -3.55 3.94
N PHE A 65 -3.15 -3.90 3.24
CA PHE A 65 -4.37 -3.11 3.21
C PHE A 65 -5.32 -3.72 4.22
N VAL A 66 -5.67 -2.98 5.25
CA VAL A 66 -6.60 -3.45 6.25
C VAL A 66 -7.92 -2.72 6.03
N PHE A 67 -8.94 -3.47 5.66
CA PHE A 67 -10.21 -2.86 5.31
C PHE A 67 -11.05 -2.61 6.53
N TYR A 68 -11.67 -1.45 6.56
CA TYR A 68 -12.55 -1.12 7.65
C TYR A 68 -13.91 -1.65 7.25
N MET A 69 -14.36 -2.64 7.96
CA MET A 69 -15.64 -3.24 7.64
C MET A 69 -16.71 -2.63 8.48
N GLY A 70 -16.61 -1.52 8.72
CA GLY A 70 -17.54 -0.78 9.42
C GLY A 70 -18.70 -1.40 10.08
N GLY A 71 -18.81 -1.41 10.46
CA GLY A 71 -19.46 -1.72 10.73
C GLY A 71 -20.29 -2.02 10.96
N GLY A 72 -20.14 -2.00 10.90
CA GLY A 72 -20.68 -2.28 10.99
C GLY A 72 -21.36 -2.51 11.30
N ASN A 73 -21.36 -2.56 11.34
CA ASN A 73 -21.89 -2.86 11.51
C ASN A 73 -22.55 -2.97 12.06
N GLU A 74 -22.47 -2.84 12.32
CA GLU A 74 -22.95 -2.99 12.76
C GLU A 74 -23.72 -2.97 13.07
N GLN A 75 -23.86 -2.96 13.31
CA GLN A 75 -24.56 -3.10 13.50
C GLN A 75 -25.15 -3.08 13.83
#